data_59f793423efcc181967b4a48c4d682a3
#
_entry.id   59f793423efcc181967b4a48c4d682a3
#
_cell.length_a   1.000
_cell.length_b   1.000
_cell.length_c   1.000
_cell.angle_alpha   90.00
_cell.angle_beta   90.00
_cell.angle_gamma   90.00
#
_symmetry.space_group_name_H-M   'P 1'
#
loop_
_entity.id
_entity.type
_entity.pdbx_description
1 polymer ?
#
loop_
_entity_poly.entity_id
_entity_poly.type
_entity_poly.pdbx_seq_one_letter_code
_entity_poly.pdbx_strand_id
1 'polypeptide(L)'
;MQSPVKIDDNVSTTGQISPADVAEIAKAGFAAIVNNRPDGEEPGQPTKESVEAEAKKLGLEYRYIPVTTGTITYKDVVALHHALTRGAKPTLIHCRSGARSYVLWALTRVFFDGVSPLMLASDAAKKGYDLRVLPALVEKLEAEKDKA
;
A
#
# COMPACT_ATOMS: atom_id res chain seq x y z
N MET A 1 0.06 -11.51 -13.14
CA MET A 1 -0.34 -10.66 -12.00
C MET A 1 -1.40 -9.65 -12.40
N GLN A 2 -2.14 -9.15 -11.42
CA GLN A 2 -3.10 -8.07 -11.63
C GLN A 2 -2.38 -6.82 -12.14
N SER A 3 -2.95 -6.12 -13.13
CA SER A 3 -2.34 -4.89 -13.64
C SER A 3 -2.31 -3.80 -12.56
N PRO A 4 -1.16 -3.18 -12.31
CA PRO A 4 -1.09 -2.07 -11.35
C PRO A 4 -1.99 -0.91 -11.77
N VAL A 5 -2.62 -0.29 -10.77
CA VAL A 5 -3.44 0.90 -10.96
C VAL A 5 -2.70 2.10 -10.38
N LYS A 6 -2.38 3.07 -11.22
CA LYS A 6 -1.69 4.29 -10.80
C LYS A 6 -2.63 5.15 -9.96
N ILE A 7 -2.21 5.51 -8.75
CA ILE A 7 -3.01 6.29 -7.82
C ILE A 7 -2.43 7.68 -7.54
N ASP A 8 -1.14 7.89 -7.80
CA ASP A 8 -0.54 9.22 -7.92
C ASP A 8 0.69 9.13 -8.83
N ASP A 9 1.46 10.20 -8.96
CA ASP A 9 2.60 10.25 -9.88
C ASP A 9 3.68 9.21 -9.56
N ASN A 10 3.81 8.79 -8.32
CA ASN A 10 4.88 7.92 -7.85
C ASN A 10 4.38 6.61 -7.24
N VAL A 11 3.08 6.37 -7.17
CA VAL A 11 2.51 5.20 -6.48
C VAL A 11 1.46 4.51 -7.34
N SER A 12 1.58 3.19 -7.42
CA SER A 12 0.55 2.32 -7.99
C SER A 12 0.20 1.24 -7.00
N THR A 13 -1.02 0.73 -7.05
CA THR A 13 -1.50 -0.37 -6.21
C THR A 13 -1.82 -1.59 -7.05
N THR A 14 -1.64 -2.77 -6.48
CA THR A 14 -1.98 -4.03 -7.14
C THR A 14 -2.38 -5.09 -6.10
N GLY A 15 -2.88 -6.22 -6.58
CA GLY A 15 -3.15 -7.40 -5.76
C GLY A 15 -1.89 -8.19 -5.46
N GLN A 16 -2.05 -9.39 -4.91
CA GLN A 16 -0.92 -10.25 -4.52
C GLN A 16 0.01 -10.49 -5.71
N ILE A 17 1.30 -10.39 -5.44
CA ILE A 17 2.38 -10.68 -6.38
C ILE A 17 3.13 -11.94 -5.95
N SER A 18 3.74 -12.61 -6.91
CA SER A 18 4.61 -13.77 -6.69
C SER A 18 6.08 -13.36 -6.87
N PRO A 19 7.04 -14.19 -6.42
CA PRO A 19 8.45 -13.94 -6.73
C PRO A 19 8.72 -13.78 -8.23
N ALA A 20 8.02 -14.55 -9.07
CA ALA A 20 8.18 -14.46 -10.52
C ALA A 20 7.71 -13.12 -11.10
N ASP A 21 6.77 -12.46 -10.45
CA ASP A 21 6.25 -11.15 -10.89
C ASP A 21 7.24 -10.01 -10.70
N VAL A 22 8.21 -10.18 -9.82
CA VAL A 22 9.16 -9.10 -9.47
C VAL A 22 9.98 -8.64 -10.67
N ALA A 23 10.34 -9.54 -11.58
CA ALA A 23 11.05 -9.18 -12.80
C ALA A 23 10.23 -8.24 -13.69
N GLU A 24 8.93 -8.49 -13.83
CA GLU A 24 8.01 -7.61 -14.58
C GLU A 24 7.88 -6.25 -13.91
N ILE A 25 7.80 -6.25 -12.58
CA ILE A 25 7.70 -5.02 -11.79
C ILE A 25 8.94 -4.16 -12.01
N ALA A 26 10.13 -4.76 -11.95
CA ALA A 26 11.38 -4.06 -12.22
C ALA A 26 11.43 -3.52 -13.65
N LYS A 27 11.00 -4.32 -14.62
CA LYS A 27 10.94 -3.92 -16.03
C LYS A 27 9.99 -2.76 -16.26
N ALA A 28 8.90 -2.69 -15.53
CA ALA A 28 7.93 -1.61 -15.62
C ALA A 28 8.45 -0.29 -15.04
N GLY A 29 9.63 -0.29 -14.43
CA GLY A 29 10.28 0.90 -13.92
C GLY A 29 10.08 1.18 -12.44
N PHE A 30 9.39 0.30 -11.71
CA PHE A 30 9.26 0.46 -10.26
C PHE A 30 10.61 0.27 -9.56
N ALA A 31 10.87 1.09 -8.55
CA ALA A 31 12.11 1.05 -7.78
C ALA A 31 11.90 0.49 -6.38
N ALA A 32 10.65 0.38 -5.92
CA ALA A 32 10.31 -0.11 -4.59
C ALA A 32 9.00 -0.86 -4.58
N ILE A 33 8.90 -1.82 -3.66
CA ILE A 33 7.68 -2.59 -3.39
C ILE A 33 7.36 -2.42 -1.91
N VAL A 34 6.09 -2.14 -1.59
CA VAL A 34 5.58 -2.18 -0.22
C VAL A 34 4.50 -3.26 -0.16
N ASN A 35 4.69 -4.22 0.73
CA ASN A 35 3.74 -5.30 0.97
C ASN A 35 2.90 -4.98 2.20
N ASN A 36 1.58 -4.79 1.99
CA ASN A 36 0.63 -4.54 3.07
C ASN A 36 -0.13 -5.79 3.50
N ARG A 37 0.12 -6.94 2.87
CA ARG A 37 -0.58 -8.17 3.18
C ARG A 37 0.16 -8.98 4.23
N PRO A 38 -0.45 -9.28 5.40
CA PRO A 38 0.17 -10.18 6.37
C PRO A 38 0.42 -11.56 5.75
N ASP A 39 1.55 -12.18 6.09
CA ASP A 39 1.83 -13.55 5.70
C ASP A 39 0.77 -14.50 6.26
N GLY A 40 0.48 -15.57 5.52
CA GLY A 40 -0.35 -16.65 6.03
C GLY A 40 -1.85 -16.37 6.06
N GLU A 41 -2.34 -15.37 5.32
CA GLU A 41 -3.78 -15.13 5.23
C GLU A 41 -4.51 -16.25 4.49
N GLU A 42 -3.83 -16.90 3.55
CA GLU A 42 -4.39 -18.02 2.79
C GLU A 42 -3.35 -19.13 2.60
N PRO A 43 -3.79 -20.39 2.47
CA PRO A 43 -2.88 -21.47 2.05
C PRO A 43 -2.30 -21.16 0.66
N GLY A 44 -1.01 -21.40 0.50
CA GLY A 44 -0.33 -21.17 -0.78
C GLY A 44 0.04 -19.72 -1.09
N GLN A 45 -0.27 -18.79 -0.20
CA GLN A 45 0.14 -17.40 -0.36
C GLN A 45 1.67 -17.30 -0.38
N PRO A 46 2.28 -16.59 -1.36
CA PRO A 46 3.72 -16.35 -1.34
C PRO A 46 4.14 -15.64 -0.05
N THR A 47 5.23 -16.09 0.56
CA THR A 47 5.76 -15.44 1.77
C THR A 47 6.44 -14.13 1.42
N LYS A 48 6.46 -13.19 2.36
CA LYS A 48 7.18 -11.92 2.18
C LYS A 48 8.66 -12.17 1.88
N GLU A 49 9.26 -13.16 2.52
CA GLU A 49 10.68 -13.47 2.33
C GLU A 49 10.99 -13.92 0.92
N SER A 50 10.10 -14.69 0.28
CA SER A 50 10.31 -15.16 -1.08
C SER A 50 10.27 -13.99 -2.09
N VAL A 51 9.36 -13.05 -1.90
CA VAL A 51 9.25 -11.87 -2.75
C VAL A 51 10.39 -10.89 -2.49
N GLU A 52 10.72 -10.68 -1.22
CA GLU A 52 11.82 -9.83 -0.81
C GLU A 52 13.16 -10.28 -1.39
N ALA A 53 13.41 -11.59 -1.38
CA ALA A 53 14.64 -12.15 -1.96
C ALA A 53 14.79 -11.79 -3.43
N GLU A 54 13.72 -11.89 -4.21
CA GLU A 54 13.74 -11.51 -5.62
C GLU A 54 13.88 -10.02 -5.82
N ALA A 55 13.23 -9.21 -4.98
CA ALA A 55 13.35 -7.76 -5.02
C ALA A 55 14.80 -7.33 -4.82
N LYS A 56 15.47 -7.90 -3.83
CA LYS A 56 16.88 -7.62 -3.54
C LYS A 56 17.79 -8.00 -4.70
N LYS A 57 17.55 -9.14 -5.33
CA LYS A 57 18.34 -9.58 -6.51
C LYS A 57 18.26 -8.57 -7.65
N LEU A 58 17.10 -7.93 -7.81
CA LEU A 58 16.84 -7.01 -8.91
C LEU A 58 17.03 -5.55 -8.54
N GLY A 59 17.54 -5.28 -7.32
CA GLY A 59 17.86 -3.93 -6.88
C GLY A 59 16.66 -3.08 -6.47
N LEU A 60 15.50 -3.70 -6.18
CA LEU A 60 14.33 -2.97 -5.68
C LEU A 60 14.37 -2.90 -4.15
N GLU A 61 13.95 -1.75 -3.61
CA GLU A 61 13.66 -1.68 -2.17
C GLU A 61 12.42 -2.50 -1.85
N TYR A 62 12.40 -3.13 -0.68
CA TYR A 62 11.26 -3.89 -0.22
C TYR A 62 10.93 -3.51 1.22
N ARG A 63 9.66 -3.22 1.48
CA ARG A 63 9.16 -2.89 2.81
C ARG A 63 7.95 -3.76 3.12
N TYR A 64 7.90 -4.24 4.35
CA TYR A 64 6.78 -5.03 4.84
C TYR A 64 6.03 -4.22 5.89
N ILE A 65 4.81 -3.78 5.54
CA ILE A 65 3.94 -2.99 6.44
C ILE A 65 2.58 -3.70 6.46
N PRO A 66 2.49 -4.84 7.19
CA PRO A 66 1.29 -5.66 7.16
C PRO A 66 0.15 -4.99 7.91
N VAL A 67 -1.03 -4.93 7.28
CA VAL A 67 -2.24 -4.37 7.88
C VAL A 67 -3.46 -5.18 7.49
N THR A 68 -4.48 -5.14 8.36
CA THR A 68 -5.84 -5.54 7.99
C THR A 68 -6.72 -4.32 8.18
N THR A 69 -7.79 -4.20 7.41
CA THR A 69 -8.62 -2.99 7.42
C THR A 69 -9.14 -2.64 8.83
N GLY A 70 -9.51 -3.66 9.61
CA GLY A 70 -10.04 -3.46 10.97
C GLY A 70 -8.98 -3.13 12.02
N THR A 71 -7.71 -3.30 11.72
CA THR A 71 -6.61 -3.14 12.68
C THR A 71 -5.55 -2.12 12.26
N ILE A 72 -5.83 -1.30 11.25
CA ILE A 72 -4.92 -0.22 10.86
C ILE A 72 -4.74 0.73 12.04
N THR A 73 -3.48 1.08 12.33
CA THR A 73 -3.12 2.03 13.38
C THR A 73 -2.48 3.27 12.76
N TYR A 74 -2.41 4.35 13.55
CA TYR A 74 -1.71 5.56 13.10
C TYR A 74 -0.24 5.29 12.79
N LYS A 75 0.40 4.37 13.53
CA LYS A 75 1.79 3.95 13.26
C LYS A 75 1.95 3.35 11.86
N ASP A 76 0.96 2.62 11.38
CA ASP A 76 0.99 2.06 10.04
C ASP A 76 0.95 3.16 8.98
N VAL A 77 0.14 4.18 9.20
CA VAL A 77 0.06 5.34 8.32
C VAL A 77 1.40 6.07 8.25
N VAL A 78 2.03 6.31 9.41
CA VAL A 78 3.35 6.93 9.49
C VAL A 78 4.40 6.09 8.77
N ALA A 79 4.37 4.77 8.96
CA ALA A 79 5.33 3.85 8.32
C ALA A 79 5.22 3.93 6.80
N LEU A 80 4.01 3.91 6.24
CA LEU A 80 3.84 4.03 4.80
C LEU A 80 4.25 5.41 4.31
N HIS A 81 3.89 6.47 5.02
CA HIS A 81 4.31 7.83 4.66
C HIS A 81 5.84 7.92 4.54
N HIS A 82 6.58 7.39 5.52
CA HIS A 82 8.04 7.38 5.48
C HIS A 82 8.58 6.55 4.31
N ALA A 83 7.99 5.38 4.06
CA ALA A 83 8.40 4.53 2.94
C ALA A 83 8.22 5.26 1.60
N LEU A 84 7.12 5.96 1.43
CA LEU A 84 6.81 6.67 0.18
C LEU A 84 7.60 7.96 -0.01
N THR A 85 7.93 8.66 1.07
CA THR A 85 8.65 9.95 0.98
C THR A 85 10.16 9.81 1.02
N ARG A 86 10.69 8.79 1.72
CA ARG A 86 12.12 8.58 1.90
C ARG A 86 12.69 7.45 1.05
N GLY A 87 11.83 6.58 0.56
CA GLY A 87 12.24 5.44 -0.25
C GLY A 87 12.43 5.76 -1.73
N ALA A 88 12.92 4.77 -2.47
CA ALA A 88 13.06 4.87 -3.91
C ALA A 88 11.69 4.99 -4.59
N LYS A 89 11.64 5.63 -5.73
CA LYS A 89 10.40 5.90 -6.50
C LYS A 89 10.59 5.53 -7.95
N PRO A 90 9.54 5.10 -8.64
CA PRO A 90 8.15 4.91 -8.18
C PRO A 90 7.99 3.64 -7.34
N THR A 91 6.94 3.61 -6.53
CA THR A 91 6.63 2.52 -5.61
C THR A 91 5.38 1.77 -6.01
N LEU A 92 5.45 0.44 -5.96
CA LEU A 92 4.28 -0.44 -6.10
C LEU A 92 3.87 -0.91 -4.70
N ILE A 93 2.65 -0.58 -4.29
CA ILE A 93 2.10 -1.08 -3.03
C ILE A 93 1.11 -2.20 -3.33
N HIS A 94 1.11 -3.27 -2.53
CA HIS A 94 0.21 -4.37 -2.77
C HIS A 94 -0.36 -4.98 -1.49
N CYS A 95 -1.50 -5.62 -1.65
CA CYS A 95 -2.12 -6.46 -0.65
C CYS A 95 -2.74 -7.66 -1.38
N ARG A 96 -3.91 -8.15 -0.98
CA ARG A 96 -4.58 -9.24 -1.70
C ARG A 96 -5.21 -8.76 -3.01
N SER A 97 -5.90 -7.62 -3.00
CA SER A 97 -6.63 -7.07 -4.16
C SER A 97 -6.18 -5.69 -4.60
N GLY A 98 -5.37 -5.01 -3.79
CA GLY A 98 -4.99 -3.61 -3.98
C GLY A 98 -5.82 -2.62 -3.18
N ALA A 99 -6.99 -3.02 -2.69
CA ALA A 99 -7.91 -2.12 -1.97
C ALA A 99 -7.37 -1.69 -0.60
N ARG A 100 -6.83 -2.62 0.17
CA ARG A 100 -6.26 -2.35 1.50
C ARG A 100 -5.08 -1.40 1.41
N SER A 101 -4.21 -1.63 0.44
CA SER A 101 -3.08 -0.74 0.15
C SER A 101 -3.56 0.64 -0.25
N TYR A 102 -4.61 0.73 -1.06
CA TYR A 102 -5.20 2.00 -1.47
C TYR A 102 -5.73 2.77 -0.25
N VAL A 103 -6.43 2.08 0.66
CA VAL A 103 -6.93 2.69 1.91
C VAL A 103 -5.77 3.26 2.72
N LEU A 104 -4.70 2.48 2.92
CA LEU A 104 -3.56 2.95 3.71
C LEU A 104 -2.87 4.16 3.05
N TRP A 105 -2.69 4.12 1.74
CA TRP A 105 -2.15 5.26 1.00
C TRP A 105 -3.03 6.50 1.16
N ALA A 106 -4.36 6.34 1.04
CA ALA A 106 -5.30 7.45 1.19
C ALA A 106 -5.18 8.09 2.58
N LEU A 107 -4.99 7.27 3.62
CA LEU A 107 -4.78 7.77 4.98
C LEU A 107 -3.51 8.62 5.08
N THR A 108 -2.44 8.29 4.36
CA THR A 108 -1.24 9.14 4.34
C THR A 108 -1.56 10.50 3.74
N ARG A 109 -2.39 10.55 2.71
CA ARG A 109 -2.77 11.81 2.06
C ARG A 109 -3.63 12.68 2.97
N VAL A 110 -4.54 12.06 3.73
CA VAL A 110 -5.37 12.79 4.70
C VAL A 110 -4.50 13.39 5.82
N PHE A 111 -3.68 12.56 6.46
CA PHE A 111 -2.95 12.98 7.66
C PHE A 111 -1.74 13.86 7.38
N PHE A 112 -1.07 13.68 6.25
CA PHE A 112 0.17 14.41 5.95
C PHE A 112 0.00 15.49 4.89
N ASP A 113 -1.01 15.40 4.02
CA ASP A 113 -1.22 16.36 2.93
C ASP A 113 -2.54 17.10 3.02
N GLY A 114 -3.37 16.79 4.01
CA GLY A 114 -4.65 17.49 4.23
C GLY A 114 -5.70 17.27 3.16
N VAL A 115 -5.60 16.17 2.39
CA VAL A 115 -6.56 15.89 1.32
C VAL A 115 -7.88 15.37 1.91
N SER A 116 -9.00 15.83 1.36
CA SER A 116 -10.33 15.43 1.80
C SER A 116 -10.56 13.91 1.63
N PRO A 117 -11.03 13.19 2.68
CA PRO A 117 -11.40 11.78 2.55
C PRO A 117 -12.47 11.53 1.49
N LEU A 118 -13.43 12.44 1.33
CA LEU A 118 -14.49 12.30 0.32
C LEU A 118 -13.93 12.40 -1.09
N MET A 119 -12.96 13.27 -1.31
CA MET A 119 -12.29 13.43 -2.59
C MET A 119 -11.50 12.19 -2.96
N LEU A 120 -10.76 11.63 -1.99
CA LEU A 120 -9.99 10.39 -2.19
C LEU A 120 -10.91 9.21 -2.49
N ALA A 121 -12.03 9.10 -1.79
CA ALA A 121 -13.02 8.03 -2.02
C ALA A 121 -13.66 8.17 -3.41
N SER A 122 -13.96 9.39 -3.84
CA SER A 122 -14.50 9.67 -5.17
C SER A 122 -13.52 9.26 -6.28
N ASP A 123 -12.25 9.64 -6.13
CA ASP A 123 -11.19 9.27 -7.08
C ASP A 123 -11.00 7.75 -7.15
N ALA A 124 -11.02 7.08 -6.00
CA ALA A 124 -10.88 5.64 -5.92
C ALA A 124 -12.04 4.92 -6.61
N ALA A 125 -13.27 5.41 -6.43
CA ALA A 125 -14.45 4.83 -7.08
C ALA A 125 -14.32 4.85 -8.60
N LYS A 126 -13.76 5.91 -9.16
CA LYS A 126 -13.50 6.03 -10.60
C LYS A 126 -12.50 4.99 -11.10
N LYS A 127 -11.63 4.50 -10.21
CA LYS A 127 -10.62 3.49 -10.51
C LYS A 127 -11.07 2.07 -10.13
N GLY A 128 -12.32 1.91 -9.69
CA GLY A 128 -12.87 0.61 -9.35
C GLY A 128 -12.65 0.18 -7.90
N TYR A 129 -12.25 1.08 -7.01
CA TYR A 129 -12.01 0.78 -5.60
C TYR A 129 -13.03 1.47 -4.69
N ASP A 130 -13.47 0.74 -3.67
CA ASP A 130 -14.42 1.24 -2.67
C ASP A 130 -13.67 1.69 -1.41
N LEU A 131 -13.63 3.00 -1.18
CA LEU A 131 -13.02 3.59 -0.01
C LEU A 131 -14.05 4.26 0.91
N ARG A 132 -15.29 3.77 0.94
CA ARG A 132 -16.33 4.32 1.82
C ARG A 132 -16.00 4.18 3.31
N VAL A 133 -15.11 3.24 3.66
CA VAL A 133 -14.61 3.07 5.03
C VAL A 133 -13.73 4.25 5.49
N LEU A 134 -13.23 5.05 4.57
CA LEU A 134 -12.19 6.06 4.86
C LEU A 134 -12.58 7.10 5.91
N PRO A 135 -13.78 7.74 5.87
CA PRO A 135 -14.12 8.73 6.88
C PRO A 135 -14.14 8.18 8.30
N ALA A 136 -14.67 6.97 8.50
CA ALA A 136 -14.70 6.32 9.82
C ALA A 136 -13.29 5.98 10.32
N LEU A 137 -12.41 5.52 9.43
CA LEU A 137 -11.01 5.26 9.78
C LEU A 137 -10.28 6.54 10.16
N VAL A 138 -10.50 7.61 9.43
CA VAL A 138 -9.89 8.92 9.75
C VAL A 138 -10.29 9.35 11.14
N GLU A 139 -11.57 9.27 11.48
CA GLU A 139 -12.07 9.64 12.81
C GLU A 139 -11.42 8.80 13.91
N LYS A 140 -11.34 7.48 13.72
CA LYS A 140 -10.70 6.57 14.67
C LYS A 140 -9.21 6.91 14.85
N LEU A 141 -8.50 7.15 13.76
CA LEU A 141 -7.06 7.42 13.81
C LEU A 141 -6.74 8.83 14.30
N GLU A 142 -7.62 9.80 14.10
CA GLU A 142 -7.50 11.13 14.71
C GLU A 142 -7.47 11.02 16.23
N ALA A 143 -8.39 10.24 16.81
CA ALA A 143 -8.45 10.01 18.25
C ALA A 143 -7.16 9.33 18.76
N GLU A 144 -6.65 8.38 17.99
CA GLU A 144 -5.42 7.63 18.29
C GLU A 144 -4.19 8.53 18.21
N LYS A 145 -4.11 9.37 17.19
CA LYS A 145 -3.03 10.35 16.99
C LYS A 145 -2.95 11.33 18.16
N ASP A 146 -4.10 11.80 18.64
CA ASP A 146 -4.16 12.79 19.73
C ASP A 146 -3.73 12.22 21.08
N LYS A 147 -3.71 10.89 21.23
CA LYS A 147 -3.24 10.21 22.44
C LYS A 147 -1.76 9.87 22.39
N ALA A 148 -1.16 9.97 21.24
CA ALA A 148 0.24 9.57 21.03
C ALA A 148 1.22 10.60 21.61
#